data_9d5e1aa7820c2ba42cb5be1478ae74fc
#
_entry.id   9d5e1aa7820c2ba42cb5be1478ae74fc
#
_cell.length_a   1.000
_cell.length_b   1.000
_cell.length_c   1.000
_cell.angle_alpha   90.00
_cell.angle_beta   90.00
_cell.angle_gamma   90.00
#
_symmetry.space_group_name_H-M   'P 1'
#
loop_
_entity.id
_entity.type
_entity.pdbx_description
1 polymer ?
#
loop_
_entity_poly.entity_id
_entity_poly.type
_entity_poly.pdbx_seq_one_letter_code
_entity_poly.pdbx_strand_id
1 'polypeptide(L)'
;MRREFTANVSHELKTPLTSISGFAEIISDGFVKPEDTKKFAGRIFKEAQRLIVLVNDVIKISQLDEGKLPYEKESVDLYEMVREIFVRMEDHAKAEGVHCYLYGPHIKADTVKTILDEIIYNLCDNGIKYNKKGGSLTVTISQDGERPVITVEDTGIGVSEEDQKR
;
A
#
# COMPACT_ATOMS: atom_id res chain seq x y z
N MET A 1 -8.90 19.07 8.54
CA MET A 1 -8.27 17.74 8.69
C MET A 1 -9.27 16.64 9.07
N ARG A 2 -9.90 16.59 10.28
CA ARG A 2 -10.81 15.48 10.66
C ARG A 2 -12.08 15.35 9.80
N ARG A 3 -12.69 16.48 9.39
CA ARG A 3 -13.90 16.48 8.54
C ARG A 3 -13.61 16.07 7.10
N GLU A 4 -12.50 16.48 6.55
CA GLU A 4 -12.06 16.08 5.19
C GLU A 4 -11.69 14.61 5.14
N PHE A 5 -11.01 14.09 6.18
CA PHE A 5 -10.71 12.66 6.32
C PHE A 5 -11.99 11.83 6.31
N THR A 6 -13.00 12.19 7.14
CA THR A 6 -14.27 11.46 7.19
C THR A 6 -15.03 11.52 5.87
N ALA A 7 -15.01 12.66 5.16
CA ALA A 7 -15.63 12.80 3.86
C ALA A 7 -14.94 11.95 2.79
N ASN A 8 -13.61 11.95 2.77
CA ASN A 8 -12.82 11.17 1.83
C ASN A 8 -13.00 9.66 2.07
N VAL A 9 -12.93 9.21 3.33
CA VAL A 9 -13.18 7.81 3.70
C VAL A 9 -14.58 7.37 3.26
N SER A 10 -15.60 8.20 3.53
CA SER A 10 -16.97 7.88 3.13
C SER A 10 -17.12 7.75 1.62
N HIS A 11 -16.45 8.58 0.85
CA HIS A 11 -16.45 8.52 -0.61
C HIS A 11 -15.72 7.28 -1.14
N GLU A 12 -14.55 6.99 -0.59
CA GLU A 12 -13.74 5.81 -0.95
C GLU A 12 -14.42 4.48 -0.60
N LEU A 13 -15.22 4.43 0.49
CA LEU A 13 -16.02 3.27 0.86
C LEU A 13 -17.26 3.10 -0.05
N LYS A 14 -17.88 4.20 -0.46
CA LYS A 14 -19.11 4.17 -1.26
C LYS A 14 -18.89 3.62 -2.66
N THR A 15 -17.76 3.89 -3.28
CA THR A 15 -17.45 3.48 -4.65
C THR A 15 -17.43 1.96 -4.81
N PRO A 16 -16.61 1.19 -4.06
CA PRO A 16 -16.60 -0.28 -4.15
C PRO A 16 -17.95 -0.88 -3.72
N LEU A 17 -18.61 -0.32 -2.71
CA LEU A 17 -19.91 -0.81 -2.25
C LEU A 17 -20.98 -0.68 -3.34
N THR A 18 -21.02 0.46 -4.05
CA THR A 18 -21.93 0.66 -5.18
C THR A 18 -21.65 -0.33 -6.31
N SER A 19 -20.38 -0.58 -6.61
CA SER A 19 -19.98 -1.56 -7.63
C SER A 19 -20.40 -2.99 -7.27
N ILE A 20 -20.18 -3.39 -5.99
CA ILE A 20 -20.61 -4.70 -5.47
C ILE A 20 -22.13 -4.86 -5.60
N SER A 21 -22.88 -3.85 -5.12
CA SER A 21 -24.35 -3.86 -5.17
C SER A 21 -24.86 -3.95 -6.61
N GLY A 22 -24.34 -3.12 -7.52
CA GLY A 22 -24.74 -3.13 -8.92
C GLY A 22 -24.44 -4.45 -9.64
N PHE A 23 -23.26 -5.05 -9.42
CA PHE A 23 -22.95 -6.36 -10.01
C PHE A 23 -23.80 -7.48 -9.40
N ALA A 24 -24.12 -7.44 -8.11
CA ALA A 24 -24.98 -8.42 -7.46
C ALA A 24 -26.43 -8.30 -7.99
N GLU A 25 -26.95 -7.09 -8.15
CA GLU A 25 -28.28 -6.81 -8.68
C GLU A 25 -28.47 -7.36 -10.10
N ILE A 26 -27.57 -7.05 -11.03
CA ILE A 26 -27.67 -7.55 -12.41
C ILE A 26 -27.55 -9.06 -12.52
N ILE A 27 -26.84 -9.72 -11.59
CA ILE A 27 -26.81 -11.19 -11.50
C ILE A 27 -28.16 -11.69 -10.98
N SER A 28 -28.69 -11.07 -9.90
CA SER A 28 -29.93 -11.46 -9.26
C SER A 28 -31.14 -11.34 -10.20
N ASP A 29 -31.16 -10.28 -11.00
CA ASP A 29 -32.23 -9.99 -11.95
C ASP A 29 -32.13 -10.82 -13.25
N GLY A 30 -31.13 -11.68 -13.36
CA GLY A 30 -30.96 -12.57 -14.50
C GLY A 30 -30.49 -11.87 -15.78
N PHE A 31 -29.96 -10.64 -15.69
CA PHE A 31 -29.41 -9.91 -16.84
C PHE A 31 -28.02 -10.42 -17.27
N VAL A 32 -27.40 -11.30 -16.48
CA VAL A 32 -26.08 -11.87 -16.76
C VAL A 32 -26.28 -13.27 -17.35
N LYS A 33 -25.62 -13.53 -18.48
CA LYS A 33 -25.58 -14.89 -19.06
C LYS A 33 -24.83 -15.85 -18.13
N PRO A 34 -25.23 -17.14 -18.08
CA PRO A 34 -24.58 -18.13 -17.22
C PRO A 34 -23.05 -18.19 -17.36
N GLU A 35 -22.53 -18.04 -18.59
CA GLU A 35 -21.12 -18.02 -18.91
C GLU A 35 -20.36 -16.80 -18.31
N ASP A 36 -21.04 -15.67 -18.13
CA ASP A 36 -20.46 -14.44 -17.59
C ASP A 36 -20.56 -14.34 -16.05
N THR A 37 -21.39 -15.15 -15.41
CA THR A 37 -21.63 -15.10 -13.95
C THR A 37 -20.32 -15.16 -13.16
N LYS A 38 -19.39 -16.06 -13.54
CA LYS A 38 -18.08 -16.18 -12.89
C LYS A 38 -17.25 -14.89 -12.98
N LYS A 39 -17.34 -14.18 -14.12
CA LYS A 39 -16.63 -12.90 -14.32
C LYS A 39 -17.17 -11.80 -13.41
N PHE A 40 -18.50 -11.69 -13.30
CA PHE A 40 -19.14 -10.71 -12.41
C PHE A 40 -18.90 -11.04 -10.93
N ALA A 41 -19.01 -12.30 -10.54
CA ALA A 41 -18.65 -12.75 -9.19
C ALA A 41 -17.17 -12.43 -8.85
N GLY A 42 -16.25 -12.61 -9.80
CA GLY A 42 -14.86 -12.22 -9.64
C GLY A 42 -14.66 -10.71 -9.45
N ARG A 43 -15.48 -9.87 -10.09
CA ARG A 43 -15.46 -8.42 -9.87
C ARG A 43 -15.96 -8.05 -8.47
N ILE A 44 -17.09 -8.65 -8.04
CA ILE A 44 -17.60 -8.47 -6.68
C ILE A 44 -16.55 -8.84 -5.65
N PHE A 45 -15.88 -9.98 -5.83
CA PHE A 45 -14.83 -10.44 -4.92
C PHE A 45 -13.67 -9.43 -4.84
N LYS A 46 -13.18 -8.92 -5.97
CA LYS A 46 -12.10 -7.91 -6.01
C LYS A 46 -12.49 -6.62 -5.29
N GLU A 47 -13.70 -6.11 -5.50
CA GLU A 47 -14.17 -4.90 -4.82
C GLU A 47 -14.37 -5.13 -3.32
N ALA A 48 -14.84 -6.31 -2.91
CA ALA A 48 -14.95 -6.68 -1.51
C ALA A 48 -13.58 -6.76 -0.81
N GLN A 49 -12.56 -7.33 -1.48
CA GLN A 49 -11.19 -7.35 -0.95
C GLN A 49 -10.62 -5.93 -0.79
N ARG A 50 -10.84 -5.08 -1.78
CA ARG A 50 -10.44 -3.65 -1.70
C ARG A 50 -11.11 -2.95 -0.52
N LEU A 51 -12.40 -3.20 -0.29
CA LEU A 51 -13.15 -2.62 0.81
C LEU A 51 -12.60 -3.08 2.17
N ILE A 52 -12.26 -4.38 2.31
CA ILE A 52 -11.66 -4.93 3.54
C ILE A 52 -10.34 -4.22 3.87
N VAL A 53 -9.47 -4.03 2.88
CA VAL A 53 -8.20 -3.30 3.06
C VAL A 53 -8.47 -1.87 3.56
N LEU A 54 -9.36 -1.13 2.90
CA LEU A 54 -9.69 0.24 3.26
C LEU A 54 -10.27 0.35 4.68
N VAL A 55 -11.16 -0.58 5.08
CA VAL A 55 -11.71 -0.62 6.45
C VAL A 55 -10.61 -0.86 7.48
N ASN A 56 -9.69 -1.79 7.20
CA ASN A 56 -8.56 -2.06 8.10
C ASN A 56 -7.65 -0.84 8.25
N ASP A 57 -7.39 -0.09 7.17
CA ASP A 57 -6.59 1.13 7.20
C ASP A 57 -7.26 2.22 8.05
N VAL A 58 -8.59 2.39 7.94
CA VAL A 58 -9.37 3.32 8.77
C VAL A 58 -9.30 2.93 10.25
N ILE A 59 -9.43 1.64 10.57
CA ILE A 59 -9.33 1.14 11.95
C ILE A 59 -7.94 1.43 12.50
N LYS A 60 -6.87 1.17 11.74
CA LYS A 60 -5.48 1.45 12.13
C LYS A 60 -5.27 2.94 12.42
N ILE A 61 -5.73 3.83 11.54
CA ILE A 61 -5.64 5.27 11.75
C ILE A 61 -6.37 5.70 13.03
N SER A 62 -7.57 5.16 13.26
CA SER A 62 -8.33 5.43 14.49
C SER A 62 -7.59 4.99 15.75
N GLN A 63 -6.96 3.81 15.72
CA GLN A 63 -6.17 3.28 16.84
C GLN A 63 -4.90 4.10 17.09
N LEU A 64 -4.25 4.61 16.03
CA LEU A 64 -3.11 5.54 16.11
C LEU A 64 -3.52 6.86 16.80
N ASP A 65 -4.65 7.45 16.37
CA ASP A 65 -5.18 8.70 16.93
C ASP A 65 -5.52 8.58 18.44
N GLU A 66 -5.97 7.41 18.88
CA GLU A 66 -6.35 7.16 20.27
C GLU A 66 -5.15 6.83 21.19
N GLY A 67 -3.95 6.66 20.64
CA GLY A 67 -2.74 6.31 21.40
C GLY A 67 -2.85 4.96 22.14
N LYS A 68 -3.77 4.09 21.73
CA LYS A 68 -4.10 2.84 22.42
C LYS A 68 -3.24 1.64 22.00
N LEU A 69 -2.43 1.78 20.95
CA LEU A 69 -1.59 0.68 20.53
C LEU A 69 -0.34 0.62 21.42
N PRO A 70 -0.03 -0.50 22.06
CA PRO A 70 1.21 -0.70 22.80
C PRO A 70 2.34 -0.84 21.77
N TYR A 71 2.86 0.28 21.30
CA TYR A 71 4.00 0.29 20.39
C TYR A 71 5.29 0.16 21.21
N GLU A 72 5.78 -1.05 21.35
CA GLU A 72 7.10 -1.27 21.88
C GLU A 72 8.15 -0.97 20.81
N LYS A 73 9.10 -0.09 21.15
CA LYS A 73 10.26 0.14 20.32
C LYS A 73 11.23 -1.02 20.49
N GLU A 74 11.79 -1.46 19.39
CA GLU A 74 12.85 -2.47 19.36
C GLU A 74 13.99 -2.03 18.44
N SER A 75 15.16 -2.61 18.63
CA SER A 75 16.33 -2.32 17.79
C SER A 75 16.21 -3.08 16.48
N VAL A 76 15.90 -2.37 15.40
CA VAL A 76 15.66 -2.93 14.07
C VAL A 76 16.84 -2.64 13.16
N ASP A 77 17.37 -3.67 12.50
CA ASP A 77 18.31 -3.51 11.39
C ASP A 77 17.54 -3.10 10.13
N LEU A 78 17.75 -1.87 9.69
CA LEU A 78 16.99 -1.27 8.59
C LEU A 78 17.27 -1.95 7.25
N TYR A 79 18.51 -2.38 7.02
CA TYR A 79 18.88 -3.08 5.79
C TYR A 79 18.18 -4.44 5.68
N GLU A 80 18.23 -5.24 6.76
CA GLU A 80 17.55 -6.53 6.79
C GLU A 80 16.04 -6.40 6.66
N MET A 81 15.45 -5.41 7.29
CA MET A 81 14.00 -5.14 7.17
C MET A 81 13.59 -4.85 5.72
N VAL A 82 14.32 -3.98 5.02
CA VAL A 82 14.05 -3.69 3.60
C VAL A 82 14.28 -4.91 2.72
N ARG A 83 15.31 -5.70 3.00
CA ARG A 83 15.57 -6.97 2.31
C ARG A 83 14.40 -7.94 2.45
N GLU A 84 13.84 -8.08 3.65
CA GLU A 84 12.65 -8.90 3.91
C GLU A 84 11.41 -8.38 3.14
N ILE A 85 11.24 -7.06 3.06
CA ILE A 85 10.18 -6.43 2.26
C ILE A 85 10.36 -6.79 0.78
N PHE A 86 11.56 -6.69 0.23
CA PHE A 86 11.83 -7.01 -1.17
C PHE A 86 11.55 -8.48 -1.50
N VAL A 87 11.86 -9.40 -0.58
CA VAL A 87 11.50 -10.82 -0.74
C VAL A 87 9.99 -11.01 -0.85
N ARG A 88 9.20 -10.32 -0.01
CA ARG A 88 7.73 -10.38 -0.06
C ARG A 88 7.13 -9.79 -1.34
N MET A 89 7.84 -8.84 -1.97
CA MET A 89 7.38 -8.13 -3.17
C MET A 89 7.95 -8.69 -4.47
N GLU A 90 8.79 -9.70 -4.43
CA GLU A 90 9.53 -10.21 -5.59
C GLU A 90 8.61 -10.59 -6.75
N ASP A 91 7.53 -11.34 -6.47
CA ASP A 91 6.59 -11.77 -7.50
C ASP A 91 5.80 -10.60 -8.09
N HIS A 92 5.45 -9.60 -7.26
CA HIS A 92 4.78 -8.38 -7.71
C HIS A 92 5.72 -7.55 -8.62
N ALA A 93 6.95 -7.32 -8.20
CA ALA A 93 7.93 -6.59 -9.00
C ALA A 93 8.22 -7.28 -10.34
N LYS A 94 8.33 -8.63 -10.35
CA LYS A 94 8.49 -9.42 -11.59
C LYS A 94 7.27 -9.29 -12.51
N ALA A 95 6.06 -9.33 -11.97
CA ALA A 95 4.83 -9.22 -12.76
C ALA A 95 4.71 -7.84 -13.43
N GLU A 96 5.13 -6.77 -12.74
CA GLU A 96 5.14 -5.40 -13.28
C GLU A 96 6.40 -5.09 -14.12
N GLY A 97 7.41 -5.98 -14.11
CA GLY A 97 8.66 -5.82 -14.85
C GLY A 97 9.56 -4.72 -14.27
N VAL A 98 9.57 -4.59 -12.93
CA VAL A 98 10.36 -3.59 -12.19
C VAL A 98 11.55 -4.25 -11.52
N HIS A 99 12.72 -3.60 -11.59
CA HIS A 99 13.96 -4.06 -10.95
C HIS A 99 14.12 -3.38 -9.59
N CYS A 100 14.27 -4.17 -8.51
CA CYS A 100 14.45 -3.66 -7.15
C CYS A 100 15.93 -3.71 -6.76
N TYR A 101 16.44 -2.59 -6.22
CA TYR A 101 17.82 -2.44 -5.75
C TYR A 101 17.86 -1.95 -4.31
N LEU A 102 18.71 -2.55 -3.48
CA LEU A 102 18.93 -2.16 -2.09
C LEU A 102 20.40 -1.84 -1.88
N TYR A 103 20.68 -0.65 -1.38
CA TYR A 103 22.03 -0.17 -1.10
C TYR A 103 22.15 0.39 0.31
N GLY A 104 23.36 0.39 0.83
CA GLY A 104 23.73 1.03 2.08
C GLY A 104 24.24 0.08 3.14
N PRO A 105 24.65 0.61 4.29
CA PRO A 105 25.15 -0.18 5.42
C PRO A 105 24.01 -0.75 6.27
N HIS A 106 24.36 -1.73 7.11
CA HIS A 106 23.50 -2.19 8.20
C HIS A 106 23.46 -1.13 9.32
N ILE A 107 22.35 -0.43 9.44
CA ILE A 107 22.11 0.56 10.49
C ILE A 107 20.97 0.08 11.38
N LYS A 108 21.19 0.09 12.70
CA LYS A 108 20.15 -0.20 13.68
C LYS A 108 19.45 1.07 14.14
N ALA A 109 18.14 1.01 14.23
CA ALA A 109 17.30 2.10 14.75
C ALA A 109 16.33 1.58 15.80
N ASP A 110 16.14 2.33 16.88
CA ASP A 110 15.13 2.03 17.88
C ASP A 110 13.77 2.57 17.41
N THR A 111 12.95 1.67 16.90
CA THR A 111 11.68 2.02 16.27
C THR A 111 10.62 0.96 16.52
N VAL A 112 9.38 1.31 16.21
CA VAL A 112 8.26 0.35 16.17
C VAL A 112 8.32 -0.38 14.83
N LYS A 113 8.87 -1.62 14.84
CA LYS A 113 9.14 -2.41 13.63
C LYS A 113 7.91 -2.53 12.72
N THR A 114 6.75 -2.82 13.28
CA THR A 114 5.51 -3.03 12.51
C THR A 114 5.07 -1.79 11.74
N ILE A 115 5.20 -0.60 12.35
CA ILE A 115 4.85 0.67 11.69
C ILE A 115 5.85 0.99 10.59
N LEU A 116 7.15 0.87 10.89
CA LEU A 116 8.19 1.18 9.92
C LEU A 116 8.14 0.23 8.72
N ASP A 117 7.93 -1.07 8.96
CA ASP A 117 7.74 -2.08 7.92
C ASP A 117 6.57 -1.72 7.00
N GLU A 118 5.42 -1.33 7.57
CA GLU A 118 4.24 -0.93 6.79
C GLU A 118 4.48 0.34 5.97
N ILE A 119 5.15 1.34 6.53
CA ILE A 119 5.51 2.57 5.81
C ILE A 119 6.38 2.25 4.60
N ILE A 120 7.48 1.50 4.82
CA ILE A 120 8.41 1.16 3.74
C ILE A 120 7.76 0.25 2.71
N TYR A 121 6.97 -0.74 3.15
CA TYR A 121 6.20 -1.60 2.26
C TYR A 121 5.29 -0.78 1.35
N ASN A 122 4.50 0.14 1.88
CA ASN A 122 3.59 0.98 1.10
C ASN A 122 4.32 1.88 0.10
N LEU A 123 5.46 2.45 0.48
CA LEU A 123 6.29 3.24 -0.44
C LEU A 123 6.84 2.38 -1.57
N CYS A 124 7.34 1.20 -1.27
CA CYS A 124 7.86 0.26 -2.26
C CYS A 124 6.74 -0.26 -3.19
N ASP A 125 5.57 -0.60 -2.64
CA ASP A 125 4.41 -1.05 -3.41
C ASP A 125 3.96 0.02 -4.41
N ASN A 126 3.88 1.27 -3.98
CA ASN A 126 3.59 2.40 -4.86
C ASN A 126 4.68 2.57 -5.93
N GLY A 127 5.94 2.49 -5.56
CA GLY A 127 7.07 2.58 -6.48
C GLY A 127 7.12 1.46 -7.52
N ILE A 128 6.57 0.28 -7.23
CA ILE A 128 6.39 -0.83 -8.18
C ILE A 128 5.15 -0.59 -9.04
N LYS A 129 4.00 -0.35 -8.41
CA LYS A 129 2.68 -0.24 -9.04
C LYS A 129 2.58 0.90 -10.07
N TYR A 130 3.20 2.04 -9.77
CA TYR A 130 3.19 3.22 -10.63
C TYR A 130 4.45 3.36 -11.48
N ASN A 131 5.25 2.29 -11.57
CA ASN A 131 6.45 2.27 -12.38
C ASN A 131 6.13 1.99 -13.86
N LYS A 132 7.14 2.17 -14.69
CA LYS A 132 7.13 1.75 -16.10
C LYS A 132 7.80 0.39 -16.25
N LYS A 133 7.41 -0.39 -17.26
CA LYS A 133 8.09 -1.67 -17.58
C LYS A 133 9.58 -1.46 -17.85
N GLY A 134 10.42 -2.26 -17.23
CA GLY A 134 11.87 -2.11 -17.30
C GLY A 134 12.42 -0.99 -16.41
N GLY A 135 11.55 -0.35 -15.60
CA GLY A 135 11.98 0.64 -14.63
C GLY A 135 12.58 0.02 -13.37
N SER A 136 12.92 0.89 -12.40
CA SER A 136 13.56 0.47 -11.15
C SER A 136 12.90 1.10 -9.93
N LEU A 137 13.01 0.37 -8.82
CA LEU A 137 12.79 0.83 -7.45
C LEU A 137 14.10 0.69 -6.71
N THR A 138 14.61 1.77 -6.15
CA THR A 138 15.87 1.79 -5.40
C THR A 138 15.61 2.22 -3.97
N VAL A 139 16.04 1.41 -3.00
CA VAL A 139 16.03 1.80 -1.59
C VAL A 139 17.47 1.93 -1.11
N THR A 140 17.79 3.08 -0.51
CA THR A 140 19.12 3.38 0.02
C THR A 140 19.04 3.65 1.51
N ILE A 141 19.82 2.89 2.28
CA ILE A 141 20.03 3.12 3.71
C ILE A 141 21.26 4.01 3.88
N SER A 142 21.11 5.09 4.60
CA SER A 142 22.20 6.05 4.87
C SER A 142 22.06 6.65 6.27
N GLN A 143 22.98 7.51 6.63
CA GLN A 143 23.00 8.20 7.90
C GLN A 143 23.30 9.69 7.68
N ASP A 144 22.48 10.54 8.27
CA ASP A 144 22.70 11.99 8.34
C ASP A 144 22.98 12.38 9.79
N GLY A 145 24.24 12.60 10.12
CA GLY A 145 24.69 12.71 11.51
C GLY A 145 24.39 11.43 12.29
N GLU A 146 23.59 11.53 13.35
CA GLU A 146 23.14 10.39 14.14
C GLU A 146 21.78 9.82 13.67
N ARG A 147 21.18 10.41 12.66
CA ARG A 147 19.83 10.01 12.19
C ARG A 147 19.95 9.01 11.05
N PRO A 148 19.38 7.79 11.19
CA PRO A 148 19.25 6.88 10.06
C PRO A 148 18.24 7.44 9.06
N VAL A 149 18.55 7.29 7.76
CA VAL A 149 17.74 7.76 6.65
C VAL A 149 17.48 6.60 5.70
N ILE A 150 16.22 6.42 5.32
CA ILE A 150 15.80 5.48 4.28
C ILE A 150 15.27 6.32 3.12
N THR A 151 15.92 6.20 1.97
CA THR A 151 15.50 6.87 0.73
C THR A 151 14.89 5.84 -0.20
N VAL A 152 13.69 6.11 -0.69
CA VAL A 152 12.98 5.26 -1.67
C VAL A 152 12.82 6.07 -2.95
N GLU A 153 13.37 5.57 -4.05
CA GLU A 153 13.37 6.21 -5.36
C GLU A 153 12.81 5.26 -6.40
N ASP A 154 11.92 5.73 -7.25
CA ASP A 154 11.38 4.99 -8.38
C ASP A 154 11.60 5.75 -9.70
N THR A 155 11.52 5.02 -10.81
CA THR A 155 11.60 5.60 -12.16
C THR A 155 10.24 5.65 -12.85
N GLY A 156 9.17 5.67 -12.07
CA GLY A 156 7.79 5.62 -12.54
C GLY A 156 7.28 6.90 -13.18
N ILE A 157 5.96 7.05 -13.15
CA ILE A 157 5.26 8.19 -13.77
C ILE A 157 5.38 9.49 -12.96
N GLY A 158 5.86 9.41 -11.70
CA GLY A 158 5.92 10.53 -10.78
C GLY A 158 4.53 10.96 -10.27
N VAL A 159 4.53 12.04 -9.48
CA VAL A 159 3.32 12.64 -8.90
C VAL A 159 3.13 14.02 -9.53
N SER A 160 1.91 14.33 -10.00
CA SER A 160 1.61 15.63 -10.61
C SER A 160 1.75 16.77 -9.60
N GLU A 161 2.05 17.99 -10.06
CA GLU A 161 2.15 19.17 -9.16
C GLU A 161 0.85 19.45 -8.39
N GLU A 162 -0.30 19.07 -8.93
CA GLU A 162 -1.60 19.19 -8.27
C GLU A 162 -1.77 18.20 -7.14
N ASP A 163 -1.30 16.95 -7.32
CA ASP A 163 -1.39 15.88 -6.32
C ASP A 163 -0.34 16.01 -5.21
N GLN A 164 0.79 16.68 -5.48
CA GLN A 164 1.80 16.99 -4.44
C GLN A 164 1.32 18.01 -3.39
N LYS A 165 0.27 18.78 -3.69
CA LYS A 165 -0.31 19.79 -2.78
C LYS A 165 -1.45 19.26 -1.90
N ARG A 166 -1.82 17.99 -2.05
CA ARG A 166 -2.83 17.30 -1.25
C ARG A 166 -2.21 16.55 -0.08
#